data_b21bdd30b94faf5914d7286ad513c79b
#
_entry.id   b21bdd30b94faf5914d7286ad513c79b
#
_cell.length_a   1.000
_cell.length_b   1.000
_cell.length_c   1.000
_cell.angle_alpha   90.00
_cell.angle_beta   90.00
_cell.angle_gamma   90.00
#
_symmetry.space_group_name_H-M   'P 1'
#
loop_
_entity.id
_entity.type
_entity.pdbx_description
1 polymer ?
#
loop_
_entity_poly.entity_id
_entity_poly.type
_entity_poly.pdbx_seq_one_letter_code
_entity_poly.pdbx_strand_id
1 'polypeptide(L)'
;MSTVLPRSSEQAPPRLSAPAAVAVSVLAFAAAVGVGHLVAGIVAPPSSPYQAVADAVVRYAPSELVEFGKSLSLPGLPRGQADKVGLLVGIGVVLLVIAIVAGLISREHERLGRRVVVMVGLFGLAAVCTSPVFALADVVAPLASIGAGLWAFRWLHHKALTLAAGGFPPGAQRAGSGRGDAGRAAGDAEDGGHSAESPGEDDPGRPPGGGGHSAEPLTRRNLLVSGAAVGVGAVGAGVGGYLLGAGVDVAASQAQVAPEIKPRSPARLIPSGADFAFAGTPTFITPNKDFYRIDTALRIPAQAAADWSMRIHGMVNRELRLSFRDLLDRPMLDRVVTMTCVSNEVGGNLISTARFSGVSLRDLLVEAGVQPGASQLYSTSLDGFSVGTPMDVVLEPDRDAMLVVGMNGEPLPLEHGYPVRMVVPGLYGFVSATKWLADLEATTWDARQSYWLRRGWARQAPIKTESRIDQPREGDTVTAGQVTAAGIAWAQTRGIRGVEVRLDGGEWQPARLSTEVNKDTWRMWVVKLSVPPGKHTLQARATDDTGQLQTAAHARPIPDGASGYPSISFAAT
;
A
#
# COMPACT_ATOMS: atom_id res chain seq x y z
N MET A 1 53.03 -62.03 8.22
CA MET A 1 51.55 -61.93 8.32
C MET A 1 51.24 -60.65 9.03
N SER A 2 50.99 -59.54 8.26
CA SER A 2 50.66 -58.27 8.84
C SER A 2 49.13 -58.16 8.97
N THR A 3 48.64 -58.11 10.17
CA THR A 3 47.24 -57.93 10.53
C THR A 3 46.85 -56.47 10.26
N VAL A 4 46.08 -56.26 9.20
CA VAL A 4 45.43 -54.97 8.91
C VAL A 4 44.28 -54.78 9.88
N LEU A 5 44.38 -53.83 10.76
CA LEU A 5 43.29 -53.38 11.62
C LEU A 5 42.19 -52.72 10.77
N PRO A 6 40.92 -52.99 11.00
CA PRO A 6 39.84 -52.32 10.27
C PRO A 6 39.78 -50.85 10.60
N ARG A 7 39.78 -50.00 9.58
CA ARG A 7 39.53 -48.55 9.70
C ARG A 7 38.18 -48.33 10.41
N SER A 8 38.20 -47.57 11.50
CA SER A 8 37.00 -47.08 12.15
C SER A 8 36.09 -46.42 11.11
N SER A 9 34.85 -46.88 10.99
CA SER A 9 33.83 -46.30 10.14
C SER A 9 33.63 -44.84 10.62
N GLU A 10 34.10 -43.93 9.81
CA GLU A 10 33.86 -42.48 9.96
C GLU A 10 32.33 -42.28 9.85
N GLN A 11 31.66 -42.09 10.99
CA GLN A 11 30.22 -41.85 11.03
C GLN A 11 29.96 -40.53 10.30
N ALA A 12 29.17 -40.59 9.22
CA ALA A 12 28.73 -39.41 8.49
C ALA A 12 28.11 -38.39 9.46
N PRO A 13 28.40 -37.09 9.28
CA PRO A 13 27.87 -36.06 10.16
C PRO A 13 26.33 -36.12 10.21
N PRO A 14 25.72 -35.90 11.38
CA PRO A 14 24.27 -35.98 11.53
C PRO A 14 23.59 -34.97 10.59
N ARG A 15 22.65 -35.48 9.77
CA ARG A 15 21.88 -34.67 8.82
C ARG A 15 20.45 -34.53 9.31
N LEU A 16 19.86 -33.32 9.08
CA LEU A 16 18.45 -33.11 9.37
C LEU A 16 17.54 -33.86 8.40
N SER A 17 16.40 -34.38 8.89
CA SER A 17 15.33 -34.81 8.02
C SER A 17 14.76 -33.66 7.19
N ALA A 18 14.26 -33.92 5.97
CA ALA A 18 13.72 -32.86 5.11
C ALA A 18 12.61 -32.03 5.81
N PRO A 19 11.62 -32.65 6.47
CA PRO A 19 10.58 -31.89 7.16
C PRO A 19 11.13 -31.00 8.28
N ALA A 20 12.12 -31.48 9.06
CA ALA A 20 12.71 -30.70 10.15
C ALA A 20 13.50 -29.49 9.61
N ALA A 21 14.28 -29.66 8.55
CA ALA A 21 15.05 -28.59 7.93
C ALA A 21 14.14 -27.54 7.29
N VAL A 22 13.06 -27.95 6.62
CA VAL A 22 12.04 -27.04 6.08
C VAL A 22 11.35 -26.27 7.21
N ALA A 23 10.89 -26.95 8.27
CA ALA A 23 10.25 -26.31 9.41
C ALA A 23 11.16 -25.26 10.08
N VAL A 24 12.45 -25.57 10.28
CA VAL A 24 13.44 -24.62 10.82
C VAL A 24 13.53 -23.36 9.95
N SER A 25 13.64 -23.52 8.63
CA SER A 25 13.74 -22.38 7.72
C SER A 25 12.46 -21.56 7.66
N VAL A 26 11.29 -22.20 7.55
CA VAL A 26 9.99 -21.49 7.53
C VAL A 26 9.79 -20.67 8.81
N LEU A 27 10.10 -21.23 9.97
CA LEU A 27 10.01 -20.51 11.25
C LEU A 27 11.02 -19.36 11.35
N ALA A 28 12.22 -19.54 10.80
CA ALA A 28 13.22 -18.47 10.76
C ALA A 28 12.77 -17.28 9.88
N PHE A 29 12.19 -17.56 8.71
CA PHE A 29 11.62 -16.54 7.84
C PHE A 29 10.40 -15.87 8.50
N ALA A 30 9.53 -16.64 9.16
CA ALA A 30 8.41 -16.07 9.91
C ALA A 30 8.88 -15.12 11.03
N ALA A 31 9.92 -15.52 11.79
CA ALA A 31 10.53 -14.69 12.81
C ALA A 31 11.15 -13.40 12.23
N ALA A 32 11.83 -13.49 11.08
CA ALA A 32 12.39 -12.34 10.39
C ALA A 32 11.30 -11.34 9.99
N VAL A 33 10.23 -11.82 9.34
CA VAL A 33 9.10 -10.97 8.91
C VAL A 33 8.39 -10.38 10.12
N GLY A 34 8.07 -11.19 11.14
CA GLY A 34 7.35 -10.72 12.33
C GLY A 34 8.11 -9.65 13.11
N VAL A 35 9.39 -9.89 13.42
CA VAL A 35 10.23 -8.92 14.14
C VAL A 35 10.49 -7.67 13.31
N GLY A 36 10.76 -7.83 12.01
CA GLY A 36 10.91 -6.69 11.10
C GLY A 36 9.66 -5.81 11.08
N HIS A 37 8.48 -6.42 11.06
CA HIS A 37 7.22 -5.69 11.08
C HIS A 37 6.94 -5.01 12.44
N LEU A 38 7.27 -5.69 13.55
CA LEU A 38 7.15 -5.11 14.90
C LEU A 38 8.04 -3.87 15.06
N VAL A 39 9.31 -3.99 14.69
CA VAL A 39 10.27 -2.88 14.80
C VAL A 39 9.87 -1.72 13.88
N ALA A 40 9.39 -2.03 12.67
CA ALA A 40 8.85 -1.01 11.77
C ALA A 40 7.65 -0.29 12.39
N GLY A 41 6.73 -1.01 13.05
CA GLY A 41 5.59 -0.41 13.74
C GLY A 41 5.97 0.59 14.84
N ILE A 42 7.14 0.40 15.46
CA ILE A 42 7.66 1.28 16.52
C ILE A 42 8.45 2.47 15.94
N VAL A 43 9.30 2.22 14.93
CA VAL A 43 10.26 3.20 14.42
C VAL A 43 9.65 4.03 13.28
N ALA A 44 9.18 3.35 12.25
CA ALA A 44 8.56 3.95 11.07
C ALA A 44 7.78 2.87 10.30
N PRO A 45 6.46 2.88 10.29
CA PRO A 45 5.65 1.85 9.64
C PRO A 45 6.02 1.54 8.17
N PRO A 46 6.42 2.52 7.33
CA PRO A 46 6.87 2.26 5.97
C PRO A 46 8.18 1.47 5.86
N SER A 47 8.97 1.36 6.95
CA SER A 47 10.26 0.66 6.97
C SER A 47 10.15 -0.86 7.11
N SER A 48 8.93 -1.42 7.17
CA SER A 48 8.73 -2.87 7.16
C SER A 48 9.32 -3.49 5.90
N PRO A 49 10.30 -4.41 5.99
CA PRO A 49 10.94 -5.00 4.82
C PRO A 49 9.96 -5.69 3.87
N TYR A 50 8.95 -6.35 4.43
CA TYR A 50 7.90 -7.02 3.67
C TYR A 50 7.05 -6.05 2.85
N GLN A 51 6.62 -4.94 3.47
CA GLN A 51 5.84 -3.90 2.79
C GLN A 51 6.70 -3.14 1.78
N ALA A 52 7.95 -2.80 2.15
CA ALA A 52 8.87 -2.11 1.25
C ALA A 52 9.15 -2.91 -0.03
N VAL A 53 9.27 -4.24 0.06
CA VAL A 53 9.37 -5.11 -1.11
C VAL A 53 8.11 -5.04 -1.95
N ALA A 54 6.93 -5.09 -1.34
CA ALA A 54 5.66 -5.00 -2.06
C ALA A 54 5.51 -3.64 -2.76
N ASP A 55 5.85 -2.54 -2.07
CA ASP A 55 5.85 -1.18 -2.63
C ASP A 55 6.89 -1.03 -3.76
N ALA A 56 8.06 -1.66 -3.63
CA ALA A 56 9.06 -1.70 -4.69
C ALA A 56 8.55 -2.47 -5.92
N VAL A 57 7.87 -3.60 -5.73
CA VAL A 57 7.22 -4.32 -6.83
C VAL A 57 6.19 -3.44 -7.52
N VAL A 58 5.31 -2.75 -6.80
CA VAL A 58 4.34 -1.80 -7.38
C VAL A 58 5.06 -0.71 -8.18
N ARG A 59 6.17 -0.16 -7.66
CA ARG A 59 6.92 0.93 -8.31
C ARG A 59 7.65 0.49 -9.58
N TYR A 60 8.22 -0.71 -9.59
CA TYR A 60 9.16 -1.15 -10.64
C TYR A 60 8.63 -2.29 -11.52
N ALA A 61 7.48 -2.90 -11.19
CA ALA A 61 6.90 -3.97 -11.99
C ALA A 61 6.59 -3.49 -13.43
N PRO A 62 6.85 -4.31 -14.44
CA PRO A 62 6.42 -4.08 -15.81
C PRO A 62 4.90 -3.92 -15.92
N SER A 63 4.45 -3.17 -16.92
CA SER A 63 3.02 -2.91 -17.18
C SER A 63 2.20 -4.19 -17.30
N GLU A 64 2.73 -5.21 -17.97
CA GLU A 64 2.08 -6.50 -18.19
C GLU A 64 1.78 -7.24 -16.89
N LEU A 65 2.69 -7.16 -15.91
CA LEU A 65 2.49 -7.77 -14.59
C LEU A 65 1.44 -7.00 -13.78
N VAL A 66 1.41 -5.68 -13.91
CA VAL A 66 0.40 -4.84 -13.25
C VAL A 66 -1.00 -5.10 -13.84
N GLU A 67 -1.11 -5.20 -15.17
CA GLU A 67 -2.38 -5.51 -15.84
C GLU A 67 -2.86 -6.92 -15.51
N PHE A 68 -1.95 -7.91 -15.45
CA PHE A 68 -2.26 -9.25 -14.97
C PHE A 68 -2.79 -9.23 -13.53
N GLY A 69 -2.13 -8.49 -12.63
CA GLY A 69 -2.60 -8.32 -11.25
C GLY A 69 -4.01 -7.73 -11.16
N LYS A 70 -4.30 -6.70 -11.96
CA LYS A 70 -5.64 -6.07 -12.02
C LYS A 70 -6.72 -6.99 -12.62
N SER A 71 -6.34 -7.93 -13.48
CA SER A 71 -7.27 -8.92 -14.05
C SER A 71 -7.68 -10.00 -13.04
N LEU A 72 -6.92 -10.16 -11.94
CA LEU A 72 -7.25 -11.09 -10.86
C LEU A 72 -8.42 -10.53 -10.05
N SER A 73 -9.60 -11.15 -10.19
CA SER A 73 -10.76 -10.86 -9.36
C SER A 73 -10.86 -11.90 -8.24
N LEU A 74 -10.84 -11.44 -6.99
CA LEU A 74 -11.10 -12.29 -5.83
C LEU A 74 -12.57 -12.12 -5.41
N PRO A 75 -13.35 -13.22 -5.29
CA PRO A 75 -14.74 -13.14 -4.85
C PRO A 75 -14.85 -12.46 -3.47
N GLY A 76 -15.76 -11.49 -3.36
CA GLY A 76 -16.05 -10.79 -2.10
C GLY A 76 -15.18 -9.57 -1.80
N LEU A 77 -14.19 -9.23 -2.65
CA LEU A 77 -13.39 -8.02 -2.49
C LEU A 77 -13.74 -6.98 -3.56
N PRO A 78 -13.85 -5.69 -3.20
CA PRO A 78 -14.01 -4.61 -4.16
C PRO A 78 -12.84 -4.57 -5.17
N ARG A 79 -13.13 -4.18 -6.42
CA ARG A 79 -12.08 -3.91 -7.43
C ARG A 79 -11.09 -2.91 -6.87
N GLY A 80 -9.77 -3.16 -7.00
CA GLY A 80 -8.69 -2.33 -6.44
C GLY A 80 -8.26 -2.69 -5.00
N GLN A 81 -8.94 -3.66 -4.35
CA GLN A 81 -8.43 -4.32 -3.13
C GLN A 81 -7.95 -5.75 -3.42
N ALA A 82 -8.58 -6.42 -4.36
CA ALA A 82 -8.23 -7.80 -4.75
C ALA A 82 -6.80 -7.91 -5.29
N ASP A 83 -6.38 -6.96 -6.14
CA ASP A 83 -5.02 -6.89 -6.68
C ASP A 83 -3.96 -6.62 -5.59
N LYS A 84 -4.26 -5.74 -4.63
CA LYS A 84 -3.37 -5.44 -3.50
C LYS A 84 -3.19 -6.65 -2.57
N VAL A 85 -4.29 -7.30 -2.21
CA VAL A 85 -4.26 -8.54 -1.40
C VAL A 85 -3.55 -9.65 -2.17
N GLY A 86 -3.83 -9.81 -3.47
CA GLY A 86 -3.18 -10.79 -4.34
C GLY A 86 -1.67 -10.60 -4.40
N LEU A 87 -1.18 -9.37 -4.50
CA LEU A 87 0.24 -9.06 -4.49
C LEU A 87 0.90 -9.45 -3.15
N LEU A 88 0.31 -9.05 -2.03
CA LEU A 88 0.85 -9.39 -0.70
C LEU A 88 0.88 -10.91 -0.49
N VAL A 89 -0.20 -11.61 -0.81
CA VAL A 89 -0.24 -13.08 -0.74
C VAL A 89 0.80 -13.70 -1.67
N GLY A 90 0.94 -13.19 -2.89
CA GLY A 90 1.94 -13.67 -3.87
C GLY A 90 3.37 -13.54 -3.34
N ILE A 91 3.74 -12.41 -2.73
CA ILE A 91 5.05 -12.24 -2.09
C ILE A 91 5.23 -13.22 -0.93
N GLY A 92 4.18 -13.43 -0.12
CA GLY A 92 4.20 -14.43 0.97
C GLY A 92 4.46 -15.84 0.45
N VAL A 93 3.82 -16.23 -0.65
CA VAL A 93 4.04 -17.54 -1.31
C VAL A 93 5.47 -17.67 -1.83
N VAL A 94 6.00 -16.63 -2.48
CA VAL A 94 7.40 -16.62 -2.97
C VAL A 94 8.37 -16.78 -1.79
N LEU A 95 8.18 -16.04 -0.70
CA LEU A 95 9.00 -16.17 0.51
C LEU A 95 8.91 -17.58 1.12
N LEU A 96 7.72 -18.19 1.13
CA LEU A 96 7.53 -19.56 1.62
C LEU A 96 8.29 -20.56 0.74
N VAL A 97 8.24 -20.43 -0.58
CA VAL A 97 9.00 -21.28 -1.50
C VAL A 97 10.51 -21.12 -1.26
N ILE A 98 10.99 -19.89 -1.13
CA ILE A 98 12.41 -19.62 -0.80
C ILE A 98 12.78 -20.24 0.54
N ALA A 99 11.93 -20.16 1.56
CA ALA A 99 12.17 -20.77 2.87
C ALA A 99 12.23 -22.30 2.79
N ILE A 100 11.35 -22.93 2.00
CA ILE A 100 11.37 -24.39 1.76
C ILE A 100 12.68 -24.79 1.08
N VAL A 101 13.07 -24.12 0.00
CA VAL A 101 14.30 -24.39 -0.73
C VAL A 101 15.53 -24.20 0.17
N ALA A 102 15.57 -23.09 0.94
CA ALA A 102 16.64 -22.83 1.91
C ALA A 102 16.73 -23.95 2.96
N GLY A 103 15.58 -24.47 3.43
CA GLY A 103 15.52 -25.60 4.34
C GLY A 103 16.11 -26.87 3.73
N LEU A 104 15.73 -27.20 2.52
CA LEU A 104 16.26 -28.39 1.82
C LEU A 104 17.76 -28.30 1.58
N ILE A 105 18.27 -27.15 1.17
CA ILE A 105 19.71 -26.89 0.97
C ILE A 105 20.47 -26.97 2.31
N SER A 106 19.87 -26.49 3.40
CA SER A 106 20.51 -26.44 4.73
C SER A 106 20.75 -27.84 5.33
N ARG A 107 20.11 -28.88 4.82
CA ARG A 107 20.33 -30.28 5.25
C ARG A 107 21.77 -30.73 5.06
N GLU A 108 22.38 -30.30 3.98
CA GLU A 108 23.75 -30.67 3.61
C GLU A 108 24.75 -29.52 3.86
N HIS A 109 24.26 -28.29 3.72
CA HIS A 109 25.08 -27.09 3.77
C HIS A 109 24.42 -26.00 4.63
N GLU A 110 24.51 -26.10 5.95
CA GLU A 110 23.95 -25.09 6.90
C GLU A 110 24.35 -23.66 6.54
N ARG A 111 25.62 -23.48 6.12
CA ARG A 111 26.14 -22.14 5.72
C ARG A 111 25.39 -21.56 4.54
N LEU A 112 24.94 -22.39 3.59
CA LEU A 112 24.15 -21.91 2.44
C LEU A 112 22.74 -21.50 2.87
N GLY A 113 22.07 -22.28 3.72
CA GLY A 113 20.76 -21.89 4.27
C GLY A 113 20.83 -20.55 4.98
N ARG A 114 21.85 -20.30 5.80
CA ARG A 114 22.07 -18.98 6.43
C ARG A 114 22.30 -17.85 5.44
N ARG A 115 23.07 -18.11 4.36
CA ARG A 115 23.30 -17.12 3.31
C ARG A 115 22.00 -16.71 2.61
N VAL A 116 21.08 -17.66 2.38
CA VAL A 116 19.77 -17.36 1.79
C VAL A 116 18.97 -16.44 2.71
N VAL A 117 18.92 -16.68 4.03
CA VAL A 117 18.25 -15.79 4.99
C VAL A 117 18.84 -14.38 4.93
N VAL A 118 20.18 -14.25 4.89
CA VAL A 118 20.84 -12.94 4.76
C VAL A 118 20.50 -12.26 3.45
N MET A 119 20.59 -12.98 2.33
CA MET A 119 20.32 -12.41 0.99
C MET A 119 18.89 -11.87 0.86
N VAL A 120 17.90 -12.61 1.38
CA VAL A 120 16.50 -12.15 1.39
C VAL A 120 16.33 -10.92 2.29
N GLY A 121 17.00 -10.91 3.46
CA GLY A 121 16.98 -9.74 4.34
C GLY A 121 17.66 -8.51 3.72
N LEU A 122 18.79 -8.70 3.02
CA LEU A 122 19.47 -7.62 2.28
C LEU A 122 18.61 -7.10 1.12
N PHE A 123 17.86 -7.98 0.45
CA PHE A 123 16.89 -7.55 -0.56
C PHE A 123 15.80 -6.67 0.06
N GLY A 124 15.26 -7.05 1.23
CA GLY A 124 14.33 -6.23 1.99
C GLY A 124 14.92 -4.88 2.41
N LEU A 125 16.18 -4.87 2.87
CA LEU A 125 16.91 -3.63 3.19
C LEU A 125 17.07 -2.73 1.95
N ALA A 126 17.48 -3.29 0.82
CA ALA A 126 17.59 -2.55 -0.44
C ALA A 126 16.24 -1.94 -0.84
N ALA A 127 15.13 -2.70 -0.72
CA ALA A 127 13.79 -2.19 -1.00
C ALA A 127 13.43 -0.97 -0.12
N VAL A 128 13.75 -1.01 1.18
CA VAL A 128 13.57 0.14 2.09
C VAL A 128 14.42 1.33 1.66
N CYS A 129 15.70 1.12 1.34
CA CYS A 129 16.61 2.20 0.91
C CYS A 129 16.19 2.84 -0.43
N THR A 130 15.40 2.16 -1.26
CA THR A 130 14.87 2.72 -2.51
C THR A 130 13.57 3.52 -2.31
N SER A 131 13.08 3.65 -1.08
CA SER A 131 11.89 4.47 -0.79
C SER A 131 12.16 5.94 -1.10
N PRO A 132 11.27 6.66 -1.80
CA PRO A 132 11.42 8.09 -2.07
C PRO A 132 11.43 8.97 -0.81
N VAL A 133 10.86 8.48 0.27
CA VAL A 133 10.79 9.17 1.58
C VAL A 133 11.72 8.51 2.61
N PHE A 134 12.80 7.89 2.15
CA PHE A 134 13.75 7.17 3.00
C PHE A 134 14.40 8.09 4.05
N ALA A 135 14.41 7.63 5.30
CA ALA A 135 15.17 8.20 6.41
C ALA A 135 16.17 7.18 6.96
N LEU A 136 17.27 7.63 7.56
CA LEU A 136 18.28 6.72 8.12
C LEU A 136 17.72 5.76 9.19
N ALA A 137 16.70 6.18 9.94
CA ALA A 137 16.01 5.35 10.91
C ALA A 137 15.32 4.12 10.28
N ASP A 138 14.98 4.18 9.00
CA ASP A 138 14.24 3.11 8.31
C ASP A 138 15.07 1.84 8.15
N VAL A 139 16.41 1.90 8.26
CA VAL A 139 17.29 0.72 8.19
C VAL A 139 17.18 -0.18 9.44
N VAL A 140 16.65 0.33 10.55
CA VAL A 140 16.59 -0.42 11.82
C VAL A 140 15.72 -1.65 11.71
N ALA A 141 14.55 -1.55 11.10
CA ALA A 141 13.61 -2.66 10.95
C ALA A 141 14.15 -3.79 10.05
N PRO A 142 14.73 -3.55 8.85
CA PRO A 142 15.38 -4.60 8.06
C PRO A 142 16.57 -5.25 8.77
N LEU A 143 17.39 -4.49 9.48
CA LEU A 143 18.52 -5.05 10.25
C LEU A 143 18.04 -5.95 11.39
N ALA A 144 17.01 -5.54 12.12
CA ALA A 144 16.36 -6.37 13.15
C ALA A 144 15.75 -7.65 12.55
N SER A 145 15.13 -7.55 11.36
CA SER A 145 14.59 -8.68 10.59
C SER A 145 15.67 -9.71 10.27
N ILE A 146 16.81 -9.26 9.73
CA ILE A 146 17.96 -10.13 9.42
C ILE A 146 18.48 -10.80 10.69
N GLY A 147 18.67 -10.02 11.77
CA GLY A 147 19.14 -10.52 13.05
C GLY A 147 18.25 -11.60 13.65
N ALA A 148 16.93 -11.36 13.66
CA ALA A 148 15.94 -12.30 14.17
C ALA A 148 15.88 -13.59 13.34
N GLY A 149 15.89 -13.47 12.01
CA GLY A 149 15.91 -14.62 11.11
C GLY A 149 17.14 -15.50 11.28
N LEU A 150 18.33 -14.89 11.36
CA LEU A 150 19.59 -15.59 11.59
C LEU A 150 19.64 -16.26 12.96
N TRP A 151 19.18 -15.56 14.00
CA TRP A 151 19.12 -16.11 15.35
C TRP A 151 18.18 -17.31 15.42
N ALA A 152 16.95 -17.17 14.91
CA ALA A 152 15.97 -18.24 14.90
C ALA A 152 16.46 -19.45 14.08
N PHE A 153 17.05 -19.20 12.89
CA PHE A 153 17.62 -20.26 12.05
C PHE A 153 18.71 -21.04 12.79
N ARG A 154 19.72 -20.34 13.36
CA ARG A 154 20.83 -20.99 14.06
C ARG A 154 20.37 -21.76 15.28
N TRP A 155 19.49 -21.16 16.08
CA TRP A 155 18.98 -21.74 17.32
C TRP A 155 18.15 -23.00 17.06
N LEU A 156 17.19 -22.95 16.12
CA LEU A 156 16.37 -24.09 15.77
C LEU A 156 17.16 -25.17 15.04
N HIS A 157 18.07 -24.79 14.14
CA HIS A 157 18.92 -25.73 13.41
C HIS A 157 19.83 -26.52 14.36
N HIS A 158 20.48 -25.82 15.32
CA HIS A 158 21.29 -26.46 16.33
C HIS A 158 20.50 -27.45 17.20
N LYS A 159 19.32 -27.03 17.68
CA LYS A 159 18.43 -27.94 18.45
C LYS A 159 18.00 -29.15 17.64
N ALA A 160 17.67 -28.97 16.38
CA ALA A 160 17.25 -30.07 15.51
C ALA A 160 18.40 -31.05 15.23
N LEU A 161 19.63 -30.55 15.03
CA LEU A 161 20.83 -31.39 14.88
C LEU A 161 21.16 -32.20 16.15
N THR A 162 21.06 -31.55 17.31
CA THR A 162 21.32 -32.24 18.61
C THR A 162 20.33 -33.39 18.83
N LEU A 163 19.07 -33.20 18.45
CA LEU A 163 18.07 -34.28 18.50
C LEU A 163 18.38 -35.41 17.50
N ALA A 164 18.82 -35.06 16.29
CA ALA A 164 19.19 -36.04 15.26
C ALA A 164 20.41 -36.85 15.66
N ALA A 165 21.31 -36.28 16.50
CA ALA A 165 22.50 -36.97 17.06
C ALA A 165 22.23 -37.76 18.34
N GLY A 166 20.98 -38.04 18.72
CA GLY A 166 20.63 -38.85 19.89
C GLY A 166 20.50 -38.08 21.21
N GLY A 167 20.30 -36.75 21.16
CA GLY A 167 19.94 -35.92 22.31
C GLY A 167 21.10 -35.37 23.16
N PHE A 168 22.36 -35.67 22.80
CA PHE A 168 23.55 -35.13 23.50
C PHE A 168 24.25 -34.08 22.63
N PRO A 169 24.71 -32.97 23.23
CA PRO A 169 25.46 -31.97 22.48
C PRO A 169 26.78 -32.54 21.95
N PRO A 170 27.22 -32.20 20.71
CA PRO A 170 28.49 -32.65 20.16
C PRO A 170 29.64 -32.10 21.04
N GLY A 171 30.26 -32.97 21.83
CA GLY A 171 31.32 -32.66 22.78
C GLY A 171 31.23 -33.40 24.10
N ALA A 172 30.05 -33.89 24.50
CA ALA A 172 29.88 -34.61 25.77
C ALA A 172 30.36 -36.08 25.73
N GLN A 173 30.59 -36.65 24.52
CA GLN A 173 31.00 -38.08 24.37
C GLN A 173 32.52 -38.33 24.57
N ARG A 174 33.37 -37.33 24.81
CA ARG A 174 34.83 -37.54 25.00
C ARG A 174 35.28 -37.73 26.44
N ALA A 175 34.40 -37.63 27.43
CA ALA A 175 34.80 -37.70 28.86
C ALA A 175 34.46 -39.04 29.55
N GLY A 176 33.84 -40.02 28.82
CA GLY A 176 33.28 -41.23 29.45
C GLY A 176 33.93 -42.59 29.13
N SER A 177 35.05 -42.62 28.36
CA SER A 177 35.68 -43.91 28.00
C SER A 177 37.14 -44.00 28.51
N GLY A 178 37.29 -44.16 29.79
CA GLY A 178 38.61 -44.39 30.36
C GLY A 178 38.54 -44.75 31.83
N ARG A 179 38.11 -45.95 32.17
CA ARG A 179 38.52 -46.77 33.29
C ARG A 179 37.57 -47.95 33.44
N GLY A 180 38.07 -49.08 33.10
CA GLY A 180 37.51 -50.36 33.43
C GLY A 180 38.53 -51.39 33.05
N ASP A 181 39.25 -51.88 33.95
CA ASP A 181 39.50 -53.33 34.07
C ASP A 181 40.42 -53.52 35.29
N ALA A 182 39.96 -54.25 36.23
CA ALA A 182 40.75 -55.27 36.92
C ALA A 182 40.05 -55.79 38.17
N GLY A 183 39.80 -57.11 38.18
CA GLY A 183 40.08 -57.92 39.38
C GLY A 183 38.90 -58.48 40.13
N ARG A 184 38.58 -59.72 39.78
CA ARG A 184 38.04 -60.87 40.50
C ARG A 184 38.38 -60.95 41.99
N ALA A 185 37.45 -61.28 42.87
CA ALA A 185 37.37 -62.55 43.60
C ALA A 185 36.44 -62.49 44.82
N ALA A 186 35.58 -63.44 44.88
CA ALA A 186 34.94 -64.22 45.93
C ALA A 186 35.21 -63.87 47.41
N GLY A 187 34.15 -64.09 48.20
CA GLY A 187 34.28 -64.38 49.63
C GLY A 187 33.05 -64.00 50.44
N ASP A 188 32.43 -65.03 50.93
CA ASP A 188 31.20 -65.15 51.72
C ASP A 188 31.23 -64.51 53.09
N ALA A 189 30.02 -64.43 53.65
CA ALA A 189 29.60 -64.68 55.04
C ALA A 189 29.29 -63.41 55.93
N GLU A 190 28.04 -63.33 56.20
CA GLU A 190 27.32 -63.31 57.48
C GLU A 190 27.65 -62.25 58.58
N ASP A 191 26.54 -61.65 58.96
CA ASP A 191 25.98 -61.54 60.33
C ASP A 191 26.33 -60.30 61.17
N GLY A 192 25.29 -59.72 61.70
CA GLY A 192 25.19 -59.30 63.08
C GLY A 192 25.37 -57.82 63.42
N GLY A 193 24.25 -57.16 63.63
CA GLY A 193 24.02 -56.57 64.95
C GLY A 193 24.39 -55.09 65.23
N HIS A 194 23.33 -54.39 65.38
CA HIS A 194 23.05 -53.35 66.44
C HIS A 194 23.86 -52.08 66.64
N SER A 195 23.12 -51.01 66.50
CA SER A 195 22.90 -49.94 67.50
C SER A 195 23.98 -48.87 67.77
N ALA A 196 23.48 -47.68 67.74
CA ALA A 196 23.63 -46.56 68.68
C ALA A 196 24.32 -45.29 68.15
N GLU A 197 23.52 -44.30 68.03
CA GLU A 197 23.55 -42.87 68.43
C GLU A 197 24.89 -42.18 68.69
N SER A 198 24.97 -41.03 67.96
CA SER A 198 25.29 -39.63 68.43
C SER A 198 26.73 -39.23 68.68
N PRO A 199 26.93 -37.95 68.76
CA PRO A 199 26.89 -36.87 67.73
C PRO A 199 28.22 -36.06 67.69
N GLY A 200 28.32 -35.22 66.64
CA GLY A 200 29.11 -33.97 66.71
C GLY A 200 30.52 -33.99 66.19
N GLU A 201 30.76 -33.23 65.20
CA GLU A 201 31.75 -32.11 65.28
C GLU A 201 31.85 -31.42 63.91
N ASP A 202 31.75 -30.11 63.91
CA ASP A 202 31.86 -29.25 62.78
C ASP A 202 33.27 -29.27 62.18
N ASP A 203 33.32 -29.48 60.81
CA ASP A 203 34.52 -29.21 60.02
C ASP A 203 34.27 -28.08 59.01
N PRO A 204 34.84 -26.86 59.19
CA PRO A 204 34.67 -25.75 58.27
C PRO A 204 35.72 -25.78 57.15
N GLY A 205 35.46 -26.42 56.03
CA GLY A 205 36.46 -26.43 54.96
C GLY A 205 36.08 -27.09 53.65
N ARG A 206 34.84 -26.88 53.14
CA ARG A 206 34.50 -27.37 51.82
C ARG A 206 34.01 -26.20 50.92
N PRO A 207 34.69 -25.90 49.80
CA PRO A 207 34.24 -24.86 48.89
C PRO A 207 32.88 -25.27 48.27
N PRO A 208 31.97 -24.30 47.99
CA PRO A 208 30.67 -24.59 47.44
C PRO A 208 30.83 -25.23 46.06
N GLY A 209 30.32 -26.44 45.91
CA GLY A 209 30.26 -27.17 44.65
C GLY A 209 29.51 -26.36 43.63
N GLY A 210 30.19 -26.03 42.54
CA GLY A 210 29.60 -25.40 41.36
C GLY A 210 28.42 -26.21 40.88
N GLY A 211 27.24 -25.58 40.85
CA GLY A 211 26.03 -26.14 40.28
C GLY A 211 26.24 -26.44 38.81
N GLY A 212 26.60 -27.68 38.51
CA GLY A 212 26.55 -28.19 37.14
C GLY A 212 25.10 -28.17 36.68
N HIS A 213 24.76 -27.24 35.81
CA HIS A 213 23.53 -27.35 35.07
C HIS A 213 23.59 -28.64 34.24
N SER A 214 22.99 -29.70 34.76
CA SER A 214 22.72 -30.91 34.01
C SER A 214 21.85 -30.53 32.81
N ALA A 215 22.45 -30.47 31.62
CA ALA A 215 21.73 -30.25 30.37
C ALA A 215 20.70 -31.34 30.23
N GLU A 216 19.43 -31.05 30.44
CA GLU A 216 18.33 -31.96 30.16
C GLU A 216 18.43 -32.48 28.71
N PRO A 217 18.22 -33.77 28.48
CA PRO A 217 18.23 -34.34 27.12
C PRO A 217 17.11 -33.67 26.29
N LEU A 218 17.49 -33.08 25.16
CA LEU A 218 16.55 -32.46 24.23
C LEU A 218 15.60 -33.54 23.69
N THR A 219 14.31 -33.41 23.97
CA THR A 219 13.27 -34.31 23.48
C THR A 219 12.59 -33.71 22.24
N ARG A 220 11.92 -34.56 21.43
CA ARG A 220 11.09 -34.11 20.28
C ARG A 220 10.06 -33.09 20.75
N ARG A 221 9.51 -33.23 21.96
CA ARG A 221 8.58 -32.29 22.58
C ARG A 221 9.23 -30.91 22.75
N ASN A 222 10.47 -30.82 23.21
CA ASN A 222 11.19 -29.56 23.42
C ASN A 222 11.48 -28.84 22.10
N LEU A 223 11.70 -29.54 20.99
CA LEU A 223 11.84 -28.94 19.66
C LEU A 223 10.49 -28.39 19.16
N LEU A 224 9.41 -29.16 19.32
CA LEU A 224 8.07 -28.71 18.93
C LEU A 224 7.61 -27.49 19.73
N VAL A 225 7.85 -27.48 21.05
CA VAL A 225 7.58 -26.32 21.93
C VAL A 225 8.40 -25.11 21.51
N SER A 226 9.69 -25.29 21.19
CA SER A 226 10.55 -24.20 20.71
C SER A 226 10.09 -23.65 19.36
N GLY A 227 9.69 -24.54 18.44
CA GLY A 227 9.15 -24.14 17.13
C GLY A 227 7.82 -23.40 17.28
N ALA A 228 6.91 -23.89 18.13
CA ALA A 228 5.65 -23.22 18.44
C ALA A 228 5.88 -21.84 19.08
N ALA A 229 6.83 -21.71 20.00
CA ALA A 229 7.17 -20.42 20.63
C ALA A 229 7.68 -19.40 19.60
N VAL A 230 8.55 -19.83 18.66
CA VAL A 230 8.99 -18.93 17.55
C VAL A 230 7.84 -18.58 16.65
N GLY A 231 6.96 -19.52 16.29
CA GLY A 231 5.80 -19.28 15.43
C GLY A 231 4.80 -18.31 16.07
N VAL A 232 4.42 -18.56 17.33
CA VAL A 232 3.52 -17.66 18.09
C VAL A 232 4.17 -16.30 18.30
N GLY A 233 5.45 -16.26 18.63
CA GLY A 233 6.21 -15.00 18.76
C GLY A 233 6.26 -14.21 17.45
N ALA A 234 6.44 -14.88 16.32
CA ALA A 234 6.44 -14.24 14.99
C ALA A 234 5.07 -13.65 14.63
N VAL A 235 3.98 -14.42 14.87
CA VAL A 235 2.60 -13.93 14.66
C VAL A 235 2.29 -12.78 15.61
N GLY A 236 2.62 -12.92 16.91
CA GLY A 236 2.43 -11.86 17.90
C GLY A 236 3.20 -10.59 17.56
N ALA A 237 4.44 -10.70 17.10
CA ALA A 237 5.23 -9.58 16.63
C ALA A 237 4.64 -8.94 15.36
N GLY A 238 4.17 -9.75 14.39
CA GLY A 238 3.50 -9.25 13.20
C GLY A 238 2.23 -8.46 13.52
N VAL A 239 1.35 -9.03 14.36
CA VAL A 239 0.11 -8.37 14.81
C VAL A 239 0.43 -7.13 15.64
N GLY A 240 1.39 -7.22 16.58
CA GLY A 240 1.84 -6.09 17.39
C GLY A 240 2.37 -4.95 16.53
N GLY A 241 3.20 -5.25 15.53
CA GLY A 241 3.69 -4.27 14.57
C GLY A 241 2.59 -3.61 13.76
N TYR A 242 1.59 -4.37 13.35
CA TYR A 242 0.40 -3.82 12.67
C TYR A 242 -0.37 -2.85 13.56
N LEU A 243 -0.64 -3.25 14.83
CA LEU A 243 -1.38 -2.42 15.78
C LEU A 243 -0.60 -1.15 16.18
N LEU A 244 0.70 -1.27 16.42
CA LEU A 244 1.56 -0.13 16.75
C LEU A 244 1.74 0.81 15.55
N GLY A 245 1.91 0.27 14.35
CA GLY A 245 1.98 1.05 13.12
C GLY A 245 0.65 1.70 12.70
N ALA A 246 -0.48 1.32 13.32
CA ALA A 246 -1.76 2.03 13.23
C ALA A 246 -1.84 3.24 14.19
N GLY A 247 -0.75 3.52 14.93
CA GLY A 247 -0.73 4.42 16.09
C GLY A 247 -0.84 5.93 15.82
N VAL A 248 -0.98 6.38 14.55
CA VAL A 248 -1.34 7.78 14.28
C VAL A 248 -2.85 7.91 14.42
N ASP A 249 -3.31 8.59 15.45
CA ASP A 249 -4.71 8.95 15.59
C ASP A 249 -5.06 10.08 14.60
N VAL A 250 -5.35 9.66 13.36
CA VAL A 250 -5.73 10.59 12.29
C VAL A 250 -7.01 11.33 12.65
N ALA A 251 -7.97 10.69 13.32
CA ALA A 251 -9.22 11.32 13.71
C ALA A 251 -8.99 12.44 14.71
N ALA A 252 -8.14 12.22 15.71
CA ALA A 252 -7.74 13.28 16.65
C ALA A 252 -7.01 14.42 15.94
N SER A 253 -6.08 14.10 15.01
CA SER A 253 -5.38 15.12 14.22
C SER A 253 -6.36 15.93 13.35
N GLN A 254 -7.33 15.29 12.70
CA GLN A 254 -8.37 15.96 11.91
C GLN A 254 -9.25 16.86 12.79
N ALA A 255 -9.70 16.37 13.95
CA ALA A 255 -10.49 17.15 14.89
C ALA A 255 -9.75 18.41 15.38
N GLN A 256 -8.43 18.30 15.58
CA GLN A 256 -7.58 19.41 16.00
C GLN A 256 -7.49 20.51 14.94
N VAL A 257 -7.33 20.15 13.65
CA VAL A 257 -7.14 21.14 12.58
C VAL A 257 -8.45 21.65 11.96
N ALA A 258 -9.56 20.93 12.14
CA ALA A 258 -10.86 21.30 11.58
C ALA A 258 -11.27 22.78 11.83
N PRO A 259 -11.18 23.33 13.06
CA PRO A 259 -11.59 24.70 13.33
C PRO A 259 -10.65 25.76 12.72
N GLU A 260 -9.46 25.34 12.26
CA GLU A 260 -8.45 26.24 11.68
C GLU A 260 -8.55 26.35 10.15
N ILE A 261 -9.24 25.42 9.48
CA ILE A 261 -9.47 25.47 8.03
C ILE A 261 -10.53 26.52 7.72
N LYS A 262 -10.09 27.76 7.45
CA LYS A 262 -10.97 28.93 7.24
C LYS A 262 -10.65 29.63 5.93
N PRO A 263 -11.30 29.27 4.82
CA PRO A 263 -11.08 29.95 3.55
C PRO A 263 -11.40 31.43 3.62
N ARG A 264 -10.47 32.29 3.21
CA ARG A 264 -10.69 33.75 3.06
C ARG A 264 -11.45 34.06 1.79
N SER A 265 -11.32 33.19 0.76
CA SER A 265 -12.06 33.31 -0.49
C SER A 265 -12.98 32.07 -0.60
N PRO A 266 -14.18 32.13 0.00
CA PRO A 266 -15.11 30.99 -0.02
C PRO A 266 -15.58 30.73 -1.45
N ALA A 267 -15.91 29.47 -1.74
CA ALA A 267 -16.54 29.09 -3.01
C ALA A 267 -17.88 29.84 -3.14
N ARG A 268 -18.24 30.15 -4.39
CA ARG A 268 -19.57 30.68 -4.68
C ARG A 268 -20.64 29.73 -4.16
N LEU A 269 -21.75 30.30 -3.69
CA LEU A 269 -22.90 29.50 -3.30
C LEU A 269 -23.37 28.67 -4.50
N ILE A 270 -23.65 27.39 -4.24
CA ILE A 270 -24.19 26.49 -5.27
C ILE A 270 -25.63 26.92 -5.56
N PRO A 271 -25.95 27.30 -6.80
CA PRO A 271 -27.31 27.71 -7.16
C PRO A 271 -28.32 26.59 -6.91
N SER A 272 -29.53 26.91 -6.51
CA SER A 272 -30.60 25.93 -6.27
C SER A 272 -30.94 25.05 -7.48
N GLY A 273 -30.64 25.49 -8.70
CA GLY A 273 -30.86 24.72 -9.92
C GLY A 273 -29.65 23.89 -10.38
N ALA A 274 -28.55 23.83 -9.61
CA ALA A 274 -27.37 23.06 -9.97
C ALA A 274 -27.58 21.54 -9.80
N ASP A 275 -28.41 21.14 -8.85
CA ASP A 275 -28.80 19.75 -8.60
C ASP A 275 -30.28 19.56 -8.96
N PHE A 276 -30.56 18.57 -9.79
CA PHE A 276 -31.94 18.21 -10.11
C PHE A 276 -32.58 17.32 -9.05
N ALA A 277 -31.80 16.80 -8.11
CA ALA A 277 -32.27 15.86 -7.06
C ALA A 277 -33.14 14.72 -7.64
N PHE A 278 -32.79 14.25 -8.84
CA PHE A 278 -33.51 13.18 -9.51
C PHE A 278 -33.07 11.82 -8.97
N ALA A 279 -34.04 10.97 -8.65
CA ALA A 279 -33.73 9.65 -8.08
C ALA A 279 -32.85 8.83 -9.03
N GLY A 280 -31.74 8.32 -8.51
CA GLY A 280 -30.78 7.49 -9.25
C GLY A 280 -29.67 8.27 -9.95
N THR A 281 -29.70 9.61 -9.99
CA THR A 281 -28.56 10.44 -10.38
C THR A 281 -27.68 10.74 -9.17
N PRO A 282 -26.37 11.06 -9.35
CA PRO A 282 -25.53 11.56 -8.26
C PRO A 282 -26.07 12.91 -7.76
N THR A 283 -25.77 13.25 -6.51
CA THR A 283 -25.91 14.63 -6.03
C THR A 283 -24.84 15.51 -6.66
N PHE A 284 -25.13 16.81 -6.84
CA PHE A 284 -24.16 17.73 -7.46
C PHE A 284 -22.82 17.76 -6.71
N ILE A 285 -22.83 17.84 -5.37
CA ILE A 285 -21.67 17.58 -4.53
C ILE A 285 -21.69 16.12 -4.11
N THR A 286 -20.64 15.38 -4.45
CA THR A 286 -20.47 14.00 -4.03
C THR A 286 -20.06 13.94 -2.56
N PRO A 287 -20.80 13.23 -1.68
CA PRO A 287 -20.38 13.02 -0.30
C PRO A 287 -18.99 12.39 -0.21
N ASN A 288 -18.20 12.74 0.82
CA ASN A 288 -16.83 12.26 0.97
C ASN A 288 -16.70 10.73 0.89
N LYS A 289 -17.65 9.98 1.50
CA LYS A 289 -17.70 8.51 1.49
C LYS A 289 -17.97 7.89 0.11
N ASP A 290 -18.61 8.65 -0.79
CA ASP A 290 -19.05 8.21 -2.11
C ASP A 290 -18.13 8.75 -3.23
N PHE A 291 -17.18 9.63 -2.86
CA PHE A 291 -16.20 10.18 -3.81
C PHE A 291 -15.29 9.07 -4.32
N TYR A 292 -15.12 8.95 -5.65
CA TYR A 292 -14.35 7.86 -6.24
C TYR A 292 -12.92 7.81 -5.66
N ARG A 293 -12.42 6.59 -5.47
CA ARG A 293 -11.11 6.34 -4.92
C ARG A 293 -10.28 5.48 -5.86
N ILE A 294 -9.15 6.03 -6.32
CA ILE A 294 -8.09 5.34 -7.05
C ILE A 294 -6.76 5.75 -6.44
N ASP A 295 -5.95 4.79 -6.09
CA ASP A 295 -4.57 4.97 -5.61
C ASP A 295 -3.74 3.69 -5.82
N THR A 296 -2.42 3.83 -5.76
CA THR A 296 -1.45 2.72 -5.84
C THR A 296 -0.99 2.26 -4.45
N ALA A 297 -1.39 2.95 -3.40
CA ALA A 297 -0.96 2.68 -2.04
C ALA A 297 -1.43 1.30 -1.57
N LEU A 298 -0.53 0.41 -1.19
CA LEU A 298 -0.87 -0.88 -0.58
C LEU A 298 -1.43 -0.69 0.83
N ARG A 299 -0.85 0.25 1.55
CA ARG A 299 -1.36 0.76 2.83
C ARG A 299 -1.58 2.26 2.68
N ILE A 300 -2.73 2.74 3.12
CA ILE A 300 -3.00 4.18 3.13
C ILE A 300 -1.99 4.85 4.07
N PRO A 301 -1.19 5.83 3.59
CA PRO A 301 -0.31 6.59 4.45
C PRO A 301 -1.11 7.32 5.53
N ALA A 302 -0.68 7.20 6.78
CA ALA A 302 -1.27 7.88 7.91
C ALA A 302 -0.20 8.77 8.55
N GLN A 303 -0.43 10.08 8.55
CA GLN A 303 0.44 11.08 9.14
C GLN A 303 -0.41 12.14 9.84
N ALA A 304 -0.03 12.54 11.05
CA ALA A 304 -0.65 13.66 11.71
C ALA A 304 -0.27 14.97 10.99
N ALA A 305 -1.20 15.93 10.97
CA ALA A 305 -0.93 17.24 10.34
C ALA A 305 0.25 17.96 11.00
N ALA A 306 0.42 17.83 12.31
CA ALA A 306 1.54 18.43 13.05
C ALA A 306 2.92 17.91 12.60
N ASP A 307 3.00 16.66 12.11
CA ASP A 307 4.23 16.02 11.67
C ASP A 307 4.47 16.18 10.16
N TRP A 308 3.51 16.79 9.45
CA TRP A 308 3.60 16.96 8.01
C TRP A 308 4.51 18.13 7.64
N SER A 309 5.36 17.89 6.67
CA SER A 309 6.15 18.93 6.00
C SER A 309 6.43 18.55 4.56
N MET A 310 6.66 19.52 3.69
CA MET A 310 7.07 19.30 2.31
C MET A 310 8.08 20.36 1.87
N ARG A 311 8.75 20.07 0.74
CA ARG A 311 9.65 21.02 0.07
C ARG A 311 9.12 21.36 -1.31
N ILE A 312 9.38 22.61 -1.72
CA ILE A 312 9.36 23.00 -3.13
C ILE A 312 10.79 23.32 -3.51
N HIS A 313 11.37 22.56 -4.44
CA HIS A 313 12.79 22.64 -4.79
C HIS A 313 13.04 22.35 -6.28
N GLY A 314 14.30 22.14 -6.67
CA GLY A 314 14.72 21.86 -8.04
C GLY A 314 15.01 23.16 -8.80
N MET A 315 14.40 23.34 -9.98
CA MET A 315 14.59 24.54 -10.80
C MET A 315 13.78 25.73 -10.26
N VAL A 316 14.15 26.18 -9.05
CA VAL A 316 13.60 27.34 -8.35
C VAL A 316 14.73 28.26 -7.89
N ASN A 317 14.43 29.54 -7.69
CA ASN A 317 15.40 30.50 -7.16
C ASN A 317 15.59 30.34 -5.65
N ARG A 318 14.57 29.88 -4.94
CA ARG A 318 14.58 29.65 -3.50
C ARG A 318 13.80 28.39 -3.14
N GLU A 319 14.45 27.45 -2.45
CA GLU A 319 13.75 26.31 -1.86
C GLU A 319 12.78 26.80 -0.77
N LEU A 320 11.54 26.30 -0.81
CA LEU A 320 10.57 26.50 0.26
C LEU A 320 10.42 25.22 1.06
N ARG A 321 10.40 25.33 2.37
CA ARG A 321 10.04 24.27 3.31
C ARG A 321 8.78 24.70 4.03
N LEU A 322 7.74 23.90 3.95
CA LEU A 322 6.42 24.23 4.46
C LEU A 322 5.97 23.15 5.45
N SER A 323 5.58 23.57 6.62
CA SER A 323 4.81 22.76 7.57
C SER A 323 3.31 22.91 7.28
N PHE A 324 2.49 22.08 7.90
CA PHE A 324 1.04 22.21 7.81
C PHE A 324 0.57 23.56 8.37
N ARG A 325 1.23 24.06 9.43
CA ARG A 325 0.94 25.37 10.02
C ARG A 325 1.18 26.49 9.02
N ASP A 326 2.28 26.43 8.26
CA ASP A 326 2.57 27.45 7.25
C ASP A 326 1.48 27.50 6.16
N LEU A 327 0.81 26.39 5.86
CA LEU A 327 -0.34 26.38 4.95
C LEU A 327 -1.57 27.04 5.59
N LEU A 328 -1.86 26.75 6.88
CA LEU A 328 -3.00 27.36 7.59
C LEU A 328 -2.88 28.89 7.72
N ASP A 329 -1.67 29.40 7.85
CA ASP A 329 -1.40 30.83 8.01
C ASP A 329 -1.51 31.61 6.68
N ARG A 330 -1.59 30.92 5.53
CA ARG A 330 -1.74 31.53 4.20
C ARG A 330 -3.21 31.81 3.86
N PRO A 331 -3.47 32.74 2.92
CA PRO A 331 -4.81 32.91 2.37
C PRO A 331 -5.34 31.64 1.74
N MET A 332 -6.38 31.07 2.32
CA MET A 332 -7.02 29.87 1.78
C MET A 332 -8.10 30.22 0.76
N LEU A 333 -8.17 29.39 -0.26
CA LEU A 333 -9.18 29.37 -1.31
C LEU A 333 -10.16 28.22 -1.04
N ASP A 334 -11.38 28.41 -1.52
CA ASP A 334 -12.39 27.36 -1.55
C ASP A 334 -12.89 27.24 -2.99
N ARG A 335 -12.84 26.04 -3.58
CA ARG A 335 -13.21 25.80 -4.99
C ARG A 335 -14.03 24.53 -5.12
N VAL A 336 -15.05 24.59 -5.96
CA VAL A 336 -15.82 23.41 -6.35
C VAL A 336 -15.26 22.88 -7.66
N VAL A 337 -14.77 21.63 -7.62
CA VAL A 337 -14.09 21.00 -8.76
C VAL A 337 -14.61 19.60 -8.98
N THR A 338 -14.87 19.24 -10.22
CA THR A 338 -15.11 17.87 -10.66
C THR A 338 -13.78 17.23 -11.04
N MET A 339 -13.43 16.15 -10.36
CA MET A 339 -12.27 15.35 -10.66
C MET A 339 -12.67 14.10 -11.44
N THR A 340 -11.85 13.72 -12.42
CA THR A 340 -12.07 12.54 -13.25
C THR A 340 -10.79 11.69 -13.27
N CYS A 341 -10.92 10.38 -13.07
CA CYS A 341 -9.82 9.45 -13.28
C CYS A 341 -9.61 9.22 -14.78
N VAL A 342 -8.36 9.13 -15.22
CA VAL A 342 -8.06 8.79 -16.63
C VAL A 342 -8.53 7.38 -17.00
N SER A 343 -8.62 6.48 -16.02
CA SER A 343 -9.16 5.12 -16.20
C SER A 343 -10.70 5.08 -16.26
N ASN A 344 -11.37 6.24 -16.21
CA ASN A 344 -12.81 6.30 -16.39
C ASN A 344 -13.16 5.90 -17.83
N GLU A 345 -13.88 4.81 -17.98
CA GLU A 345 -14.40 4.37 -19.29
C GLU A 345 -15.61 5.22 -19.70
N VAL A 346 -15.99 5.18 -20.96
CA VAL A 346 -17.20 5.86 -21.43
C VAL A 346 -18.40 5.38 -20.62
N GLY A 347 -19.14 6.32 -20.00
CA GLY A 347 -20.25 6.00 -19.11
C GLY A 347 -19.83 5.51 -17.71
N GLY A 348 -18.55 5.55 -17.38
CA GLY A 348 -18.01 5.06 -16.11
C GLY A 348 -18.30 5.96 -14.91
N ASN A 349 -17.96 5.46 -13.70
CA ASN A 349 -18.27 6.10 -12.43
C ASN A 349 -17.05 6.69 -11.69
N LEU A 350 -15.87 6.75 -12.35
CA LEU A 350 -14.66 7.31 -11.76
C LEU A 350 -14.60 8.84 -11.95
N ILE A 351 -15.65 9.50 -11.55
CA ILE A 351 -15.83 10.95 -11.61
C ILE A 351 -16.65 11.41 -10.40
N SER A 352 -16.25 12.52 -9.77
CA SER A 352 -16.93 13.06 -8.60
C SER A 352 -16.68 14.56 -8.47
N THR A 353 -17.60 15.30 -7.86
CA THR A 353 -17.48 16.74 -7.59
C THR A 353 -17.40 16.98 -6.09
N ALA A 354 -16.45 17.78 -5.66
CA ALA A 354 -16.34 18.20 -4.27
C ALA A 354 -15.93 19.68 -4.16
N ARG A 355 -16.17 20.24 -2.98
CA ARG A 355 -15.61 21.52 -2.56
C ARG A 355 -14.26 21.24 -1.90
N PHE A 356 -13.21 21.86 -2.39
CA PHE A 356 -11.87 21.75 -1.87
C PHE A 356 -11.40 23.07 -1.24
N SER A 357 -10.85 22.98 -0.03
CA SER A 357 -10.27 24.10 0.71
C SER A 357 -8.76 23.95 0.81
N GLY A 358 -8.01 24.98 0.47
CA GLY A 358 -6.54 24.92 0.48
C GLY A 358 -5.88 26.23 0.05
N VAL A 359 -4.59 26.20 -0.24
CA VAL A 359 -3.80 27.36 -0.64
C VAL A 359 -3.46 27.32 -2.12
N SER A 360 -3.24 28.47 -2.73
CA SER A 360 -2.82 28.59 -4.13
C SER A 360 -1.45 27.94 -4.34
N LEU A 361 -1.40 26.89 -5.15
CA LEU A 361 -0.14 26.25 -5.54
C LEU A 361 0.68 27.18 -6.46
N ARG A 362 0.00 27.90 -7.34
CA ARG A 362 0.64 28.89 -8.20
C ARG A 362 1.39 29.95 -7.39
N ASP A 363 0.79 30.51 -6.33
CA ASP A 363 1.42 31.55 -5.53
C ASP A 363 2.67 31.02 -4.81
N LEU A 364 2.64 29.77 -4.34
CA LEU A 364 3.81 29.09 -3.75
C LEU A 364 4.95 28.93 -4.77
N LEU A 365 4.62 28.54 -6.01
CA LEU A 365 5.61 28.38 -7.08
C LEU A 365 6.19 29.73 -7.53
N VAL A 366 5.37 30.80 -7.58
CA VAL A 366 5.82 32.17 -7.84
C VAL A 366 6.73 32.64 -6.71
N GLU A 367 6.39 32.37 -5.45
CA GLU A 367 7.22 32.69 -4.28
C GLU A 367 8.56 31.95 -4.32
N ALA A 368 8.57 30.68 -4.72
CA ALA A 368 9.81 29.91 -4.93
C ALA A 368 10.65 30.43 -6.10
N GLY A 369 10.02 31.14 -7.04
CA GLY A 369 10.66 31.67 -8.24
C GLY A 369 11.06 30.57 -9.21
N VAL A 370 10.06 29.85 -9.78
CA VAL A 370 10.29 28.81 -10.78
C VAL A 370 11.12 29.36 -11.93
N GLN A 371 12.22 28.69 -12.25
CA GLN A 371 13.18 29.12 -13.28
C GLN A 371 12.64 28.84 -14.69
N PRO A 372 12.99 29.68 -15.67
CA PRO A 372 12.72 29.41 -17.07
C PRO A 372 13.27 28.04 -17.49
N GLY A 373 12.48 27.28 -18.26
CA GLY A 373 12.86 25.94 -18.72
C GLY A 373 12.35 24.80 -17.82
N ALA A 374 11.86 25.07 -16.61
CA ALA A 374 11.12 24.08 -15.83
C ALA A 374 9.80 23.76 -16.54
N SER A 375 9.70 22.56 -17.10
CA SER A 375 8.53 22.14 -17.90
C SER A 375 7.58 21.22 -17.15
N GLN A 376 8.00 20.72 -15.98
CA GLN A 376 7.26 19.77 -15.17
C GLN A 376 7.33 20.15 -13.69
N LEU A 377 6.19 20.09 -13.01
CA LEU A 377 6.11 19.99 -11.57
C LEU A 377 6.03 18.50 -11.21
N TYR A 378 7.10 17.96 -10.66
CA TYR A 378 7.16 16.56 -10.22
C TYR A 378 6.80 16.48 -8.75
N SER A 379 5.68 15.84 -8.44
CA SER A 379 5.18 15.66 -7.08
C SER A 379 5.36 14.22 -6.62
N THR A 380 5.70 14.05 -5.34
CA THR A 380 5.89 12.75 -4.71
C THR A 380 4.98 12.62 -3.49
N SER A 381 4.33 11.49 -3.37
CA SER A 381 3.47 11.08 -2.26
C SER A 381 4.27 10.35 -1.18
N LEU A 382 3.75 10.28 0.03
CA LEU A 382 4.33 9.51 1.15
C LEU A 382 4.47 8.01 0.87
N ASP A 383 3.63 7.42 -0.01
CA ASP A 383 3.75 6.03 -0.46
C ASP A 383 4.74 5.85 -1.62
N GLY A 384 5.37 6.95 -2.06
CA GLY A 384 6.32 6.96 -3.17
C GLY A 384 5.70 7.00 -4.56
N PHE A 385 4.39 7.14 -4.67
CA PHE A 385 3.74 7.43 -5.93
C PHE A 385 4.19 8.81 -6.45
N SER A 386 4.38 8.94 -7.75
CA SER A 386 4.84 10.19 -8.35
C SER A 386 3.99 10.62 -9.53
N VAL A 387 3.80 11.93 -9.63
CA VAL A 387 3.01 12.59 -10.67
C VAL A 387 3.87 13.64 -11.36
N GLY A 388 3.76 13.75 -12.67
CA GLY A 388 4.31 14.87 -13.44
C GLY A 388 3.16 15.74 -13.94
N THR A 389 3.14 17.00 -13.53
CA THR A 389 2.14 17.98 -13.95
C THR A 389 2.80 19.00 -14.88
N PRO A 390 2.18 19.37 -16.04
CA PRO A 390 2.70 20.42 -16.88
C PRO A 390 2.84 21.76 -16.11
N MET A 391 4.04 22.32 -16.08
CA MET A 391 4.35 23.51 -15.28
C MET A 391 3.59 24.75 -15.78
N ASP A 392 3.45 24.90 -17.10
CA ASP A 392 2.68 25.97 -17.74
C ASP A 392 1.22 25.98 -17.26
N VAL A 393 0.59 24.80 -17.17
CA VAL A 393 -0.79 24.64 -16.69
C VAL A 393 -0.92 25.02 -15.20
N VAL A 394 0.01 24.60 -14.36
CA VAL A 394 -0.02 24.93 -12.92
C VAL A 394 0.17 26.43 -12.69
N LEU A 395 0.94 27.10 -13.54
CA LEU A 395 1.23 28.53 -13.43
C LEU A 395 0.17 29.43 -14.08
N GLU A 396 -0.82 28.87 -14.78
CA GLU A 396 -1.94 29.67 -15.32
C GLU A 396 -2.67 30.42 -14.19
N PRO A 397 -2.88 31.75 -14.32
CA PRO A 397 -3.48 32.56 -13.26
C PRO A 397 -4.87 32.08 -12.81
N ASP A 398 -5.69 31.65 -13.76
CA ASP A 398 -7.10 31.28 -13.54
C ASP A 398 -7.30 29.74 -13.42
N ARG A 399 -6.23 28.99 -13.26
CA ARG A 399 -6.29 27.52 -13.13
C ARG A 399 -6.78 27.07 -11.76
N ASP A 400 -6.67 27.92 -10.75
CA ASP A 400 -6.99 27.59 -9.36
C ASP A 400 -6.30 26.28 -8.86
N ALA A 401 -5.05 26.05 -9.30
CA ALA A 401 -4.24 24.95 -8.80
C ALA A 401 -4.00 25.11 -7.30
N MET A 402 -4.21 24.03 -6.51
CA MET A 402 -4.26 24.12 -5.05
C MET A 402 -3.44 23.01 -4.35
N LEU A 403 -2.87 23.37 -3.20
CA LEU A 403 -2.58 22.43 -2.12
C LEU A 403 -3.77 22.40 -1.18
N VAL A 404 -4.48 21.31 -1.17
CA VAL A 404 -5.76 21.12 -0.50
C VAL A 404 -5.55 20.48 0.87
N VAL A 405 -6.23 21.02 1.88
CA VAL A 405 -6.23 20.52 3.28
C VAL A 405 -7.63 20.14 3.77
N GLY A 406 -8.69 20.57 3.06
CA GLY A 406 -10.08 20.30 3.41
C GLY A 406 -10.94 19.89 2.21
N MET A 407 -12.01 19.14 2.46
CA MET A 407 -12.93 18.61 1.45
C MET A 407 -14.36 18.64 2.00
N ASN A 408 -15.27 19.26 1.25
CA ASN A 408 -16.71 19.39 1.60
C ASN A 408 -16.97 19.98 3.00
N GLY A 409 -16.11 20.91 3.46
CA GLY A 409 -16.25 21.58 4.75
C GLY A 409 -15.63 20.84 5.94
N GLU A 410 -14.95 19.74 5.71
CA GLU A 410 -14.24 18.93 6.70
C GLU A 410 -12.74 18.87 6.34
N PRO A 411 -11.83 18.53 7.28
CA PRO A 411 -10.48 18.13 6.91
C PRO A 411 -10.51 16.99 5.89
N LEU A 412 -9.49 16.92 5.03
CA LEU A 412 -9.42 15.83 4.06
C LEU A 412 -9.63 14.47 4.72
N PRO A 413 -10.49 13.57 4.17
CA PRO A 413 -10.49 12.18 4.58
C PRO A 413 -9.13 11.52 4.30
N LEU A 414 -8.75 10.56 5.14
CA LEU A 414 -7.46 9.88 5.03
C LEU A 414 -7.25 9.27 3.63
N GLU A 415 -8.26 8.58 3.10
CA GLU A 415 -8.25 7.94 1.79
C GLU A 415 -8.24 8.93 0.62
N HIS A 416 -8.57 10.19 0.88
CA HIS A 416 -8.53 11.26 -0.10
C HIS A 416 -7.28 12.15 0.00
N GLY A 417 -6.32 11.78 0.86
CA GLY A 417 -4.99 12.36 0.84
C GLY A 417 -4.63 13.23 2.05
N TYR A 418 -5.29 13.05 3.21
CA TYR A 418 -4.91 13.75 4.44
C TYR A 418 -3.41 13.55 4.78
N PRO A 419 -2.66 14.58 5.24
CA PRO A 419 -3.16 15.90 5.55
C PRO A 419 -3.19 16.87 4.37
N VAL A 420 -2.45 16.62 3.28
CA VAL A 420 -2.36 17.51 2.12
C VAL A 420 -2.38 16.74 0.82
N ARG A 421 -3.17 17.23 -0.15
CA ARG A 421 -3.14 16.75 -1.53
C ARG A 421 -3.00 17.90 -2.52
N MET A 422 -2.52 17.58 -3.72
CA MET A 422 -2.56 18.49 -4.86
C MET A 422 -3.88 18.31 -5.63
N VAL A 423 -4.44 19.41 -6.15
CA VAL A 423 -5.55 19.43 -7.12
C VAL A 423 -5.27 20.50 -8.16
N VAL A 424 -5.22 20.10 -9.43
CA VAL A 424 -5.12 21.03 -10.57
C VAL A 424 -6.33 20.81 -11.47
N PRO A 425 -7.31 21.73 -11.51
CA PRO A 425 -8.51 21.57 -12.32
C PRO A 425 -8.21 21.38 -13.82
N GLY A 426 -9.08 20.65 -14.52
CA GLY A 426 -9.01 20.49 -15.97
C GLY A 426 -8.07 19.39 -16.47
N LEU A 427 -7.29 18.75 -15.58
CA LEU A 427 -6.43 17.63 -15.90
C LEU A 427 -6.92 16.35 -15.22
N TYR A 428 -6.78 15.21 -15.90
CA TYR A 428 -7.03 13.91 -15.26
C TYR A 428 -6.14 13.70 -14.03
N GLY A 429 -6.69 13.02 -13.00
CA GLY A 429 -6.07 12.91 -11.68
C GLY A 429 -4.65 12.34 -11.65
N PHE A 430 -4.25 11.53 -12.65
CA PHE A 430 -2.90 10.93 -12.69
C PHE A 430 -1.79 11.93 -13.05
N VAL A 431 -2.13 13.13 -13.53
CA VAL A 431 -1.19 14.24 -13.79
C VAL A 431 -1.50 15.48 -12.92
N SER A 432 -2.51 15.43 -12.02
CA SER A 432 -3.00 16.63 -11.35
C SER A 432 -3.29 16.48 -9.87
N ALA A 433 -3.26 15.25 -9.31
CA ALA A 433 -3.94 15.02 -8.04
C ALA A 433 -3.20 14.04 -7.11
N THR A 434 -1.97 14.42 -6.72
CA THR A 434 -1.16 13.65 -5.76
C THR A 434 -1.76 13.72 -4.37
N LYS A 435 -2.15 12.56 -3.82
CA LYS A 435 -2.59 12.38 -2.43
C LYS A 435 -1.40 12.22 -1.50
N TRP A 436 -1.57 12.53 -0.21
CA TRP A 436 -0.50 12.38 0.80
C TRP A 436 0.80 13.02 0.34
N LEU A 437 0.70 14.27 -0.09
CA LEU A 437 1.79 15.00 -0.73
C LEU A 437 2.97 15.18 0.22
N ALA A 438 4.17 14.83 -0.23
CA ALA A 438 5.41 14.88 0.54
C ALA A 438 6.46 15.82 -0.06
N ASP A 439 6.49 15.99 -1.38
CA ASP A 439 7.55 16.75 -2.06
C ASP A 439 7.09 17.30 -3.42
N LEU A 440 7.60 18.48 -3.80
CA LEU A 440 7.39 19.11 -5.10
C LEU A 440 8.73 19.55 -5.68
N GLU A 441 9.07 19.03 -6.86
CA GLU A 441 10.28 19.38 -7.60
C GLU A 441 9.92 20.08 -8.92
N ALA A 442 10.36 21.33 -9.09
CA ALA A 442 10.34 21.97 -10.41
C ALA A 442 11.46 21.40 -11.24
N THR A 443 11.13 20.78 -12.40
CA THR A 443 12.09 20.01 -13.19
C THR A 443 11.69 19.95 -14.67
N THR A 444 12.36 19.12 -15.47
CA THR A 444 12.01 18.88 -16.87
C THR A 444 11.48 17.46 -17.08
N TRP A 445 10.73 17.25 -18.18
CA TRP A 445 10.22 15.93 -18.54
C TRP A 445 11.31 14.89 -18.84
N ASP A 446 12.50 15.36 -19.24
CA ASP A 446 13.63 14.48 -19.56
C ASP A 446 14.42 14.08 -18.31
N ALA A 447 14.44 14.96 -17.29
CA ALA A 447 15.14 14.70 -16.03
C ALA A 447 14.37 13.74 -15.11
N ARG A 448 13.03 13.80 -15.13
CA ARG A 448 12.16 12.99 -14.28
C ARG A 448 11.03 12.33 -15.07
N GLN A 449 10.80 11.07 -14.83
CA GLN A 449 9.66 10.33 -15.37
C GLN A 449 8.76 9.84 -14.23
N SER A 450 7.53 10.31 -14.21
CA SER A 450 6.53 9.92 -13.19
C SER A 450 6.04 8.48 -13.38
N TYR A 451 5.35 7.97 -12.36
CA TYR A 451 4.90 6.58 -12.30
C TYR A 451 4.13 6.12 -13.56
N TRP A 452 3.13 6.88 -13.99
CA TRP A 452 2.30 6.52 -15.14
C TRP A 452 2.96 6.83 -16.48
N LEU A 453 3.81 7.87 -16.54
CA LEU A 453 4.54 8.20 -17.77
C LEU A 453 5.46 7.05 -18.18
N ARG A 454 6.17 6.42 -17.24
CA ARG A 454 6.98 5.21 -17.49
C ARG A 454 6.15 4.02 -18.00
N ARG A 455 4.82 4.06 -17.83
CA ARG A 455 3.87 3.02 -18.25
C ARG A 455 3.08 3.38 -19.50
N GLY A 456 3.57 4.36 -20.28
CA GLY A 456 3.00 4.73 -21.58
C GLY A 456 1.78 5.65 -21.53
N TRP A 457 1.47 6.25 -20.36
CA TRP A 457 0.43 7.27 -20.27
C TRP A 457 0.96 8.63 -20.72
N ALA A 458 0.08 9.51 -21.16
CA ALA A 458 0.44 10.82 -21.72
C ALA A 458 1.06 11.78 -20.68
N ARG A 459 1.91 12.69 -21.16
CA ARG A 459 2.46 13.81 -20.35
C ARG A 459 1.42 14.87 -20.04
N GLN A 460 0.58 15.18 -21.03
CA GLN A 460 -0.52 16.10 -20.93
C GLN A 460 -1.81 15.29 -21.05
N ALA A 461 -2.73 15.52 -20.15
CA ALA A 461 -3.98 14.79 -20.13
C ALA A 461 -5.12 15.73 -19.70
N PRO A 462 -5.49 16.71 -20.57
CA PRO A 462 -6.68 17.52 -20.36
C PRO A 462 -7.92 16.64 -20.38
N ILE A 463 -8.85 16.90 -19.46
CA ILE A 463 -10.09 16.15 -19.41
C ILE A 463 -10.90 16.40 -20.67
N LYS A 464 -11.34 15.33 -21.33
CA LYS A 464 -12.13 15.35 -22.56
C LYS A 464 -13.56 15.76 -22.28
N THR A 465 -14.26 16.31 -23.30
CA THR A 465 -15.70 16.56 -23.25
C THR A 465 -16.43 15.22 -23.31
N GLU A 466 -17.17 14.90 -22.25
CA GLU A 466 -17.86 13.62 -22.09
C GLU A 466 -19.22 13.77 -21.41
N SER A 467 -20.02 12.72 -21.51
CA SER A 467 -21.31 12.59 -20.85
C SER A 467 -21.51 11.19 -20.28
N ARG A 468 -22.48 11.06 -19.38
CA ARG A 468 -22.90 9.79 -18.79
C ARG A 468 -24.42 9.77 -18.63
N ILE A 469 -25.01 8.60 -18.85
CA ILE A 469 -26.41 8.32 -18.59
C ILE A 469 -26.50 7.64 -17.22
N ASP A 470 -27.26 8.22 -16.29
CA ASP A 470 -27.47 7.67 -14.96
C ASP A 470 -28.85 7.02 -14.81
N GLN A 471 -29.82 7.48 -15.62
CA GLN A 471 -31.18 6.95 -15.68
C GLN A 471 -31.72 7.00 -17.12
N PRO A 472 -32.40 5.93 -17.59
CA PRO A 472 -32.41 4.59 -16.99
C PRO A 472 -30.99 3.99 -16.98
N ARG A 473 -30.78 2.93 -16.18
CA ARG A 473 -29.50 2.20 -16.13
C ARG A 473 -29.46 1.09 -17.17
N GLU A 474 -28.27 0.60 -17.44
CA GLU A 474 -28.08 -0.61 -18.24
C GLU A 474 -28.89 -1.78 -17.67
N GLY A 475 -29.75 -2.38 -18.48
CA GLY A 475 -30.59 -3.51 -18.13
C GLY A 475 -31.87 -3.19 -17.35
N ASP A 476 -32.16 -1.91 -17.03
CA ASP A 476 -33.40 -1.53 -16.34
C ASP A 476 -34.65 -1.91 -17.11
N THR A 477 -35.74 -2.15 -16.38
CA THR A 477 -37.12 -2.22 -16.95
C THR A 477 -37.92 -1.05 -16.42
N VAL A 478 -38.44 -0.22 -17.32
CA VAL A 478 -39.23 0.97 -17.01
C VAL A 478 -40.63 0.86 -17.55
N THR A 479 -41.58 1.67 -17.05
CA THR A 479 -42.92 1.75 -17.62
C THR A 479 -42.87 2.50 -18.95
N ALA A 480 -43.43 1.90 -20.01
CA ALA A 480 -43.52 2.52 -21.32
C ALA A 480 -44.35 3.83 -21.29
N GLY A 481 -44.10 4.72 -22.27
CA GLY A 481 -44.72 6.04 -22.33
C GLY A 481 -43.70 7.15 -22.09
N GLN A 482 -43.97 8.06 -21.19
CA GLN A 482 -43.03 9.17 -20.87
C GLN A 482 -41.97 8.74 -19.88
N VAL A 483 -40.79 8.39 -20.39
CA VAL A 483 -39.61 8.00 -19.60
C VAL A 483 -38.72 9.22 -19.40
N THR A 484 -38.30 9.47 -18.16
CA THR A 484 -37.31 10.51 -17.89
C THR A 484 -35.91 9.91 -17.93
N ALA A 485 -35.09 10.39 -18.87
CA ALA A 485 -33.65 10.11 -18.86
C ALA A 485 -32.87 11.26 -18.23
N ALA A 486 -31.82 10.92 -17.48
CA ALA A 486 -31.00 11.88 -16.75
C ALA A 486 -29.55 11.42 -16.63
N GLY A 487 -28.65 12.36 -16.41
CA GLY A 487 -27.23 12.08 -16.23
C GLY A 487 -26.39 13.32 -16.01
N ILE A 488 -25.10 13.20 -16.26
CA ILE A 488 -24.11 14.28 -16.12
C ILE A 488 -23.31 14.45 -17.40
N ALA A 489 -22.76 15.65 -17.60
CA ALA A 489 -21.78 15.94 -18.64
C ALA A 489 -20.70 16.87 -18.11
N TRP A 490 -19.48 16.76 -18.65
CA TRP A 490 -18.33 17.52 -18.16
C TRP A 490 -17.34 17.85 -19.27
N ALA A 491 -16.71 19.01 -19.13
CA ALA A 491 -15.59 19.49 -19.94
C ALA A 491 -14.84 20.56 -19.14
N GLN A 492 -14.15 20.16 -18.09
CA GLN A 492 -13.52 21.09 -17.14
C GLN A 492 -12.67 22.13 -17.88
N THR A 493 -12.62 23.33 -17.33
CA THR A 493 -12.05 24.58 -17.88
C THR A 493 -12.78 25.16 -19.09
N ARG A 494 -13.58 24.35 -19.81
CA ARG A 494 -14.37 24.81 -20.97
C ARG A 494 -15.83 25.04 -20.62
N GLY A 495 -16.43 24.22 -19.74
CA GLY A 495 -17.86 24.21 -19.42
C GLY A 495 -18.70 23.37 -20.40
N ILE A 496 -19.98 23.18 -20.12
CA ILE A 496 -20.92 22.43 -20.94
C ILE A 496 -22.05 23.33 -21.42
N ARG A 497 -22.17 23.50 -22.73
CA ARG A 497 -23.22 24.30 -23.38
C ARG A 497 -24.48 23.50 -23.69
N GLY A 498 -24.35 22.23 -24.02
CA GLY A 498 -25.48 21.40 -24.45
C GLY A 498 -25.26 19.92 -24.22
N VAL A 499 -26.35 19.22 -24.02
CA VAL A 499 -26.39 17.74 -24.06
C VAL A 499 -27.56 17.36 -24.94
N GLU A 500 -27.33 16.36 -25.78
CA GLU A 500 -28.37 15.76 -26.63
C GLU A 500 -28.43 14.25 -26.39
N VAL A 501 -29.60 13.69 -26.49
CA VAL A 501 -29.81 12.25 -26.36
C VAL A 501 -30.58 11.73 -27.59
N ARG A 502 -30.39 10.45 -27.91
CA ARG A 502 -31.20 9.78 -28.94
C ARG A 502 -31.59 8.38 -28.50
N LEU A 503 -32.83 8.01 -28.86
CA LEU A 503 -33.39 6.69 -28.64
C LEU A 503 -33.28 5.90 -29.95
N ASP A 504 -32.79 4.65 -29.89
CA ASP A 504 -32.75 3.66 -31.00
C ASP A 504 -32.10 4.18 -32.29
N GLY A 505 -31.09 5.03 -32.16
CA GLY A 505 -30.42 5.64 -33.32
C GLY A 505 -31.23 6.68 -34.07
N GLY A 506 -32.39 7.12 -33.54
CA GLY A 506 -33.22 8.18 -34.10
C GLY A 506 -32.59 9.58 -34.01
N GLU A 507 -33.45 10.60 -34.08
CA GLU A 507 -33.03 12.01 -34.00
C GLU A 507 -32.48 12.38 -32.65
N TRP A 508 -31.48 13.26 -32.65
CA TRP A 508 -30.92 13.86 -31.44
C TRP A 508 -31.88 14.89 -30.85
N GLN A 509 -32.22 14.72 -29.57
CA GLN A 509 -33.13 15.60 -28.82
C GLN A 509 -32.36 16.33 -27.75
N PRO A 510 -32.52 17.67 -27.61
CA PRO A 510 -31.82 18.44 -26.60
C PRO A 510 -32.33 18.12 -25.21
N ALA A 511 -31.41 17.94 -24.25
CA ALA A 511 -31.70 17.79 -22.83
C ALA A 511 -31.64 19.15 -22.12
N ARG A 512 -32.46 19.30 -21.10
CA ARG A 512 -32.40 20.46 -20.20
C ARG A 512 -31.20 20.32 -19.28
N LEU A 513 -30.33 21.32 -19.22
CA LEU A 513 -29.17 21.39 -18.33
C LEU A 513 -29.53 22.02 -16.99
N SER A 514 -28.85 21.58 -15.93
CA SER A 514 -28.84 22.24 -14.63
C SER A 514 -28.16 23.61 -14.70
N THR A 515 -28.34 24.44 -13.67
CA THR A 515 -27.61 25.71 -13.56
C THR A 515 -26.10 25.45 -13.41
N GLU A 516 -25.29 26.14 -14.19
CA GLU A 516 -23.84 26.05 -14.09
C GLU A 516 -23.34 26.67 -12.76
N VAL A 517 -22.43 25.97 -12.10
CA VAL A 517 -21.73 26.48 -10.91
C VAL A 517 -20.44 27.18 -11.31
N ASN A 518 -19.61 26.50 -12.09
CA ASN A 518 -18.41 27.01 -12.75
C ASN A 518 -17.97 26.06 -13.87
N LYS A 519 -16.97 26.45 -14.66
CA LYS A 519 -16.46 25.66 -15.80
C LYS A 519 -15.68 24.40 -15.40
N ASP A 520 -15.28 24.28 -14.14
CA ASP A 520 -14.53 23.12 -13.61
C ASP A 520 -15.42 22.05 -13.01
N THR A 521 -16.75 22.22 -13.11
CA THR A 521 -17.73 21.27 -12.59
C THR A 521 -18.52 20.59 -13.68
N TRP A 522 -19.01 19.38 -13.41
CA TRP A 522 -20.02 18.77 -14.26
C TRP A 522 -21.32 19.56 -14.28
N ARG A 523 -22.12 19.34 -15.30
CA ARG A 523 -23.52 19.79 -15.36
C ARG A 523 -24.43 18.58 -15.42
N MET A 524 -25.49 18.59 -14.65
CA MET A 524 -26.55 17.59 -14.73
C MET A 524 -27.47 17.89 -15.92
N TRP A 525 -28.02 16.87 -16.50
CA TRP A 525 -28.99 16.98 -17.59
C TRP A 525 -30.19 16.06 -17.39
N VAL A 526 -31.35 16.45 -17.93
CA VAL A 526 -32.59 15.69 -17.86
C VAL A 526 -33.40 15.91 -19.14
N VAL A 527 -34.05 14.86 -19.60
CA VAL A 527 -34.96 14.91 -20.78
C VAL A 527 -36.10 13.93 -20.59
N LYS A 528 -37.28 14.24 -21.14
CA LYS A 528 -38.43 13.31 -21.24
C LYS A 528 -38.50 12.73 -22.63
N LEU A 529 -38.55 11.42 -22.76
CA LEU A 529 -38.60 10.67 -24.01
C LEU A 529 -39.90 9.89 -24.09
N SER A 530 -40.52 9.84 -25.26
CA SER A 530 -41.63 8.94 -25.54
C SER A 530 -41.06 7.58 -25.94
N VAL A 531 -41.23 6.58 -25.06
CA VAL A 531 -40.63 5.25 -25.21
C VAL A 531 -41.77 4.23 -25.37
N PRO A 532 -41.92 3.58 -26.54
CA PRO A 532 -42.92 2.51 -26.74
C PRO A 532 -42.52 1.26 -25.93
N PRO A 533 -43.42 0.28 -25.78
CA PRO A 533 -43.06 -1.02 -25.23
C PRO A 533 -42.00 -1.72 -26.10
N GLY A 534 -40.98 -2.31 -25.47
CA GLY A 534 -39.91 -3.02 -26.18
C GLY A 534 -38.54 -2.88 -25.53
N LYS A 535 -37.49 -3.32 -26.25
CA LYS A 535 -36.07 -3.11 -25.91
C LYS A 535 -35.57 -1.88 -26.64
N HIS A 536 -34.84 -1.05 -25.93
CA HIS A 536 -34.38 0.24 -26.43
C HIS A 536 -32.91 0.45 -26.13
N THR A 537 -32.27 1.30 -26.94
CA THR A 537 -30.92 1.80 -26.75
C THR A 537 -30.95 3.32 -26.62
N LEU A 538 -30.37 3.85 -25.55
CA LEU A 538 -30.26 5.28 -25.34
C LEU A 538 -28.80 5.70 -25.44
N GLN A 539 -28.52 6.76 -26.20
CA GLN A 539 -27.21 7.38 -26.32
C GLN A 539 -27.26 8.85 -25.91
N ALA A 540 -26.15 9.37 -25.37
CA ALA A 540 -25.99 10.78 -25.07
C ALA A 540 -24.69 11.32 -25.68
N ARG A 541 -24.65 12.64 -25.92
CA ARG A 541 -23.47 13.40 -26.33
C ARG A 541 -23.50 14.81 -25.74
N ALA A 542 -22.35 15.35 -25.41
CA ALA A 542 -22.21 16.71 -24.89
C ALA A 542 -21.54 17.64 -25.90
N THR A 543 -21.84 18.92 -25.81
CA THR A 543 -21.13 20.00 -26.50
C THR A 543 -20.60 20.97 -25.43
N ASP A 544 -19.30 21.29 -25.47
CA ASP A 544 -18.70 22.24 -24.54
C ASP A 544 -18.92 23.71 -24.98
N ASP A 545 -18.55 24.66 -24.12
CA ASP A 545 -18.76 26.08 -24.38
C ASP A 545 -17.93 26.63 -25.54
N THR A 546 -16.86 25.93 -25.96
CA THR A 546 -16.10 26.27 -27.17
C THR A 546 -16.82 25.86 -28.45
N GLY A 547 -17.90 25.08 -28.31
CA GLY A 547 -18.65 24.51 -29.44
C GLY A 547 -18.12 23.15 -29.89
N GLN A 548 -17.14 22.59 -29.21
CA GLN A 548 -16.63 21.27 -29.53
C GLN A 548 -17.62 20.18 -29.09
N LEU A 549 -18.04 19.37 -30.04
CA LEU A 549 -18.90 18.22 -29.80
C LEU A 549 -18.04 17.05 -29.23
N GLN A 550 -18.57 16.33 -28.24
CA GLN A 550 -18.04 15.05 -27.80
C GLN A 550 -17.80 14.14 -29.00
N THR A 551 -16.66 13.48 -29.08
CA THR A 551 -16.33 12.61 -30.22
C THR A 551 -17.11 11.30 -30.16
N ALA A 552 -17.57 10.84 -31.34
CA ALA A 552 -18.16 9.51 -31.47
C ALA A 552 -17.12 8.39 -31.56
N ALA A 553 -15.84 8.74 -31.82
CA ALA A 553 -14.77 7.76 -31.95
C ALA A 553 -14.48 7.12 -30.58
N HIS A 554 -14.74 5.81 -30.50
CA HIS A 554 -14.48 5.04 -29.28
C HIS A 554 -12.98 4.79 -29.10
N ALA A 555 -12.46 5.18 -27.93
CA ALA A 555 -11.09 4.87 -27.50
C ALA A 555 -11.08 4.37 -26.05
N ARG A 556 -10.15 3.47 -25.77
CA ARG A 556 -9.85 3.03 -24.40
C ARG A 556 -9.15 4.14 -23.60
N PRO A 557 -9.11 4.03 -22.26
CA PRO A 557 -8.48 5.05 -21.41
C PRO A 557 -7.02 5.37 -21.70
N ILE A 558 -6.20 4.40 -22.09
CA ILE A 558 -4.78 4.61 -22.41
C ILE A 558 -4.68 5.17 -23.85
N PRO A 559 -3.85 6.25 -24.07
CA PRO A 559 -2.92 6.88 -23.14
C PRO A 559 -3.45 8.11 -22.38
N ASP A 560 -4.58 8.69 -22.78
CA ASP A 560 -5.00 10.06 -22.41
C ASP A 560 -6.51 10.19 -22.08
N GLY A 561 -7.17 9.10 -21.69
CA GLY A 561 -8.58 9.03 -21.35
C GLY A 561 -9.44 8.41 -22.44
N ALA A 562 -10.51 7.73 -22.04
CA ALA A 562 -11.50 7.15 -22.94
C ALA A 562 -12.18 8.22 -23.81
N SER A 563 -12.83 7.82 -24.87
CA SER A 563 -13.71 8.65 -25.68
C SER A 563 -14.79 7.82 -26.37
N GLY A 564 -15.89 8.46 -26.75
CA GLY A 564 -17.03 7.84 -27.39
C GLY A 564 -18.35 8.33 -26.79
N TYR A 565 -19.47 7.99 -27.39
CA TYR A 565 -20.79 8.29 -26.83
C TYR A 565 -21.19 7.19 -25.82
N PRO A 566 -21.62 7.53 -24.59
CA PRO A 566 -22.22 6.55 -23.70
C PRO A 566 -23.50 5.99 -24.33
N SER A 567 -23.67 4.68 -24.23
CA SER A 567 -24.82 3.94 -24.74
C SER A 567 -25.26 2.93 -23.70
N ILE A 568 -26.54 2.89 -23.40
CA ILE A 568 -27.16 1.92 -22.49
C ILE A 568 -28.33 1.23 -23.18
N SER A 569 -28.61 -0.01 -22.77
CA SER A 569 -29.79 -0.78 -23.20
C SER A 569 -30.75 -0.97 -22.03
N PHE A 570 -32.05 -0.80 -22.27
CA PHE A 570 -33.09 -0.98 -21.26
C PHE A 570 -34.37 -1.52 -21.89
N ALA A 571 -35.33 -1.98 -21.10
CA ALA A 571 -36.63 -2.44 -21.54
C ALA A 571 -37.75 -1.49 -21.08
N ALA A 572 -38.81 -1.33 -21.88
CA ALA A 572 -40.03 -0.64 -21.50
C ALA A 572 -41.24 -1.59 -21.60
N THR A 573 -42.08 -1.63 -20.54
CA THR A 573 -43.25 -2.53 -20.46
C THR A 573 -44.51 -1.79 -20.06
#